data_e21514731b9ae3a812490b9888b17695
#
_entry.id   e21514731b9ae3a812490b9888b17695
#
_cell.length_a   1.000
_cell.length_b   1.000
_cell.length_c   1.000
_cell.angle_alpha   90.00
_cell.angle_beta   90.00
_cell.angle_gamma   90.00
#
_symmetry.space_group_name_H-M   'P 1'
#
loop_
_entity.id
_entity.type
_entity.pdbx_description
1 polymer ?
#
loop_
_entity_poly.entity_id
_entity_poly.type
_entity_poly.pdbx_seq_one_letter_code
_entity_poly.pdbx_strand_id
1 'polypeptide(L)'
;LEARARVSGRESTLNLSASPEIGNRVEGDLAARAVAAIHAAYDEFSQGFQEITRRARRRFEERDWQGSQADATERLELYRVHLDGAVADVRDILQDAVMERTLWAAMKSRHSRGTLARPDAEIEQTFFNSVTRRVFSTVGVDDAIEYVDPPEPAGESADTSPVYDTYAGRAVDAALVRAIFDAIPWSVPYAEPARDATIVSGLIRQALRDVPDGPVSVDVVRSVFYRNKGAYIVGRVRRGGTVLPLVLPLLRAERGIVADAALLDQNQASVVFGFSWSYFRVEAPCPRDLVEFLRSIMPLKRVDELYNAIGFNKHGKTELFRSLVRHLQDPDARFAAAEGEEGMVMAVFTLPVLNAVFKIIKDTFGAPKNTTRQAVMAKYHFVFVRDRVGRLADAQEFEHLEFPRRCFPDELLRYLLRVAGATVRVVGDRVIVRHLYTERRVTPLNIYLRDADEDAARAAVLDYGNAIKDLAAADIFTGDMLLKNFGVTRNDRVICYDYDELCLLSECIFRRIPPPTSIEEEFSAEPWFHVGEHDVFPEEFQAFL
;
A
#
# COMPACT_ATOMS: atom_id res chain seq x y z
N LEU A 1 -70.91 41.14 41.16
CA LEU A 1 -72.08 40.40 40.64
C LEU A 1 -71.59 39.57 39.42
N GLU A 2 -71.34 38.29 39.66
CA GLU A 2 -71.96 37.09 39.07
C GLU A 2 -71.90 37.03 37.54
N ALA A 3 -71.45 35.98 36.87
CA ALA A 3 -71.68 34.55 37.11
C ALA A 3 -70.63 33.68 36.34
N ARG A 4 -70.44 32.52 36.90
CA ARG A 4 -69.65 31.40 36.39
C ARG A 4 -70.30 30.75 35.14
N ALA A 5 -69.50 30.40 34.14
CA ALA A 5 -69.81 29.26 33.26
C ALA A 5 -68.53 28.45 33.01
N ARG A 6 -68.48 27.22 33.51
CA ARG A 6 -67.46 26.17 33.19
C ARG A 6 -67.77 25.58 31.83
N VAL A 7 -66.77 25.56 30.90
CA VAL A 7 -66.78 24.66 29.77
C VAL A 7 -65.53 23.76 29.87
N SER A 8 -65.74 22.49 30.14
CA SER A 8 -64.72 21.44 30.15
C SER A 8 -64.39 21.08 28.70
N GLY A 9 -63.23 21.52 28.24
CA GLY A 9 -62.65 21.02 27.00
C GLY A 9 -61.68 19.87 27.34
N ARG A 10 -62.06 18.66 26.94
CA ARG A 10 -61.14 17.52 26.94
C ARG A 10 -60.12 17.74 25.79
N GLU A 11 -58.88 18.08 26.14
CA GLU A 11 -57.75 17.92 25.28
C GLU A 11 -57.40 16.42 25.21
N SER A 12 -57.78 15.78 24.14
CA SER A 12 -57.28 14.46 23.77
C SER A 12 -55.88 14.64 23.22
N THR A 13 -54.87 14.52 24.06
CA THR A 13 -53.48 14.26 23.64
C THR A 13 -53.46 12.88 23.03
N LEU A 14 -53.49 12.81 21.69
CA LEU A 14 -53.13 11.61 20.93
C LEU A 14 -51.64 11.37 21.14
N ASN A 15 -51.33 10.54 22.12
CA ASN A 15 -50.02 9.92 22.29
C ASN A 15 -49.89 8.90 21.14
N LEU A 16 -49.36 9.31 19.99
CA LEU A 16 -48.89 8.43 18.95
C LEU A 16 -47.53 7.81 19.38
N SER A 17 -47.57 6.92 20.39
CA SER A 17 -46.53 5.95 20.60
C SER A 17 -46.63 4.99 19.40
N ALA A 18 -45.75 5.18 18.41
CA ALA A 18 -45.59 4.20 17.32
C ALA A 18 -45.34 2.83 17.97
N SER A 19 -46.14 1.84 17.60
CA SER A 19 -45.97 0.46 18.07
C SER A 19 -44.54 -0.01 17.74
N PRO A 20 -43.86 -0.75 18.64
CA PRO A 20 -42.50 -1.25 18.44
C PRO A 20 -42.30 -1.99 17.10
N GLU A 21 -43.37 -2.61 16.60
CA GLU A 21 -43.37 -3.30 15.30
C GLU A 21 -43.28 -2.36 14.10
N ILE A 22 -43.85 -1.14 14.19
CA ILE A 22 -43.76 -0.12 13.12
C ILE A 22 -42.36 0.50 13.12
N GLY A 23 -41.78 0.78 14.28
CA GLY A 23 -40.39 1.25 14.41
C GLY A 23 -39.37 0.26 13.81
N ASN A 24 -39.45 -1.01 14.18
CA ASN A 24 -38.58 -2.08 13.64
C ASN A 24 -38.73 -2.27 12.12
N ARG A 25 -39.90 -2.05 11.58
CA ARG A 25 -40.17 -2.20 10.12
C ARG A 25 -39.59 -1.01 9.32
N VAL A 26 -39.67 0.19 9.88
CA VAL A 26 -39.08 1.41 9.27
C VAL A 26 -37.56 1.35 9.33
N GLU A 27 -36.97 0.96 10.46
CA GLU A 27 -35.50 0.76 10.59
C GLU A 27 -35.01 -0.32 9.64
N GLY A 28 -35.72 -1.43 9.49
CA GLY A 28 -35.41 -2.50 8.57
C GLY A 28 -35.43 -2.06 7.09
N ASP A 29 -36.33 -1.16 6.71
CA ASP A 29 -36.40 -0.57 5.37
C ASP A 29 -35.25 0.42 5.13
N LEU A 30 -34.95 1.29 6.10
CA LEU A 30 -33.82 2.23 6.04
C LEU A 30 -32.49 1.48 5.90
N ALA A 31 -32.25 0.45 6.73
CA ALA A 31 -31.07 -0.39 6.64
C ALA A 31 -30.96 -1.07 5.26
N ALA A 32 -32.08 -1.55 4.70
CA ALA A 32 -32.10 -2.17 3.38
C ALA A 32 -31.69 -1.21 2.27
N ARG A 33 -32.25 -0.01 2.27
CA ARG A 33 -31.97 1.03 1.28
C ARG A 33 -30.53 1.55 1.39
N ALA A 34 -30.04 1.79 2.60
CA ALA A 34 -28.67 2.24 2.81
C ALA A 34 -27.65 1.18 2.37
N VAL A 35 -27.88 -0.10 2.69
CA VAL A 35 -27.02 -1.20 2.22
C VAL A 35 -27.07 -1.33 0.71
N ALA A 36 -28.23 -1.18 0.08
CA ALA A 36 -28.35 -1.21 -1.39
C ALA A 36 -27.56 -0.06 -2.05
N ALA A 37 -27.56 1.14 -1.45
CA ALA A 37 -26.75 2.26 -1.94
C ALA A 37 -25.23 1.98 -1.81
N ILE A 38 -24.80 1.37 -0.71
CA ILE A 38 -23.38 0.98 -0.53
C ILE A 38 -22.97 -0.07 -1.58
N HIS A 39 -23.79 -1.10 -1.79
CA HIS A 39 -23.55 -2.12 -2.83
C HIS A 39 -23.45 -1.51 -4.22
N ALA A 40 -24.40 -0.62 -4.58
CA ALA A 40 -24.41 0.03 -5.89
C ALA A 40 -23.14 0.87 -6.11
N ALA A 41 -22.75 1.69 -5.13
CA ALA A 41 -21.54 2.50 -5.21
C ALA A 41 -20.26 1.62 -5.30
N TYR A 42 -20.23 0.50 -4.60
CA TYR A 42 -19.12 -0.46 -4.71
C TYR A 42 -19.09 -1.13 -6.09
N ASP A 43 -20.22 -1.53 -6.63
CA ASP A 43 -20.30 -2.15 -7.96
C ASP A 43 -19.83 -1.19 -9.05
N GLU A 44 -20.22 0.09 -9.00
CA GLU A 44 -19.74 1.13 -9.91
C GLU A 44 -18.22 1.34 -9.76
N PHE A 45 -17.71 1.40 -8.52
CA PHE A 45 -16.27 1.45 -8.27
C PHE A 45 -15.55 0.23 -8.87
N SER A 46 -16.02 -0.99 -8.59
CA SER A 46 -15.42 -2.25 -9.04
C SER A 46 -15.41 -2.33 -10.57
N GLN A 47 -16.53 -1.93 -11.21
CA GLN A 47 -16.62 -1.90 -12.67
C GLN A 47 -15.63 -0.91 -13.28
N GLY A 48 -15.58 0.32 -12.78
CA GLY A 48 -14.63 1.35 -13.25
C GLY A 48 -13.18 0.92 -13.05
N PHE A 49 -12.87 0.32 -11.91
CA PHE A 49 -11.54 -0.22 -11.60
C PHE A 49 -11.11 -1.32 -12.58
N GLN A 50 -12.01 -2.25 -12.91
CA GLN A 50 -11.76 -3.31 -13.90
C GLN A 50 -11.60 -2.72 -15.31
N GLU A 51 -12.41 -1.74 -15.68
CA GLU A 51 -12.34 -1.10 -16.99
C GLU A 51 -11.01 -0.39 -17.20
N ILE A 52 -10.55 0.40 -16.23
CA ILE A 52 -9.21 1.03 -16.26
C ILE A 52 -8.11 -0.05 -16.33
N THR A 53 -8.27 -1.15 -15.60
CA THR A 53 -7.32 -2.26 -15.61
C THR A 53 -7.19 -2.89 -17.01
N ARG A 54 -8.32 -3.14 -17.70
CA ARG A 54 -8.33 -3.71 -19.06
C ARG A 54 -7.67 -2.80 -20.10
N ARG A 55 -7.74 -1.47 -19.91
CA ARG A 55 -7.05 -0.50 -20.79
C ARG A 55 -5.55 -0.71 -20.81
N ALA A 56 -4.94 -1.22 -19.71
CA ALA A 56 -3.50 -1.38 -19.58
C ALA A 56 -2.87 -2.24 -20.67
N ARG A 57 -3.57 -3.27 -21.14
CA ARG A 57 -3.13 -4.10 -22.25
C ARG A 57 -2.95 -3.27 -23.54
N ARG A 58 -3.98 -2.55 -23.94
CA ARG A 58 -3.94 -1.71 -25.14
C ARG A 58 -2.86 -0.63 -25.02
N ARG A 59 -2.73 0.04 -23.84
CA ARG A 59 -1.69 1.03 -23.59
C ARG A 59 -0.28 0.46 -23.81
N PHE A 60 -0.05 -0.77 -23.33
CA PHE A 60 1.22 -1.48 -23.55
C PHE A 60 1.44 -1.82 -25.02
N GLU A 61 0.47 -2.41 -25.70
CA GLU A 61 0.57 -2.83 -27.10
C GLU A 61 0.80 -1.63 -28.05
N GLU A 62 0.11 -0.50 -27.80
CA GLU A 62 0.23 0.73 -28.57
C GLU A 62 1.39 1.65 -28.15
N ARG A 63 2.11 1.32 -27.05
CA ARG A 63 3.15 2.17 -26.43
C ARG A 63 2.60 3.53 -25.98
N ASP A 64 1.33 3.59 -25.60
CA ASP A 64 0.69 4.79 -25.10
C ASP A 64 1.00 5.00 -23.61
N TRP A 65 2.20 5.53 -23.34
CA TRP A 65 2.68 5.76 -21.98
C TRP A 65 2.00 6.95 -21.30
N GLN A 66 1.57 7.93 -22.08
CA GLN A 66 0.81 9.07 -21.54
C GLN A 66 -0.60 8.63 -21.09
N GLY A 67 -1.32 7.89 -21.91
CA GLY A 67 -2.59 7.29 -21.53
C GLY A 67 -2.44 6.35 -20.33
N SER A 68 -1.35 5.60 -20.25
CA SER A 68 -1.05 4.78 -19.07
C SER A 68 -0.89 5.58 -17.78
N GLN A 69 -0.33 6.80 -17.84
CA GLN A 69 -0.23 7.71 -16.70
C GLN A 69 -1.58 8.32 -16.33
N ALA A 70 -2.37 8.73 -17.32
CA ALA A 70 -3.72 9.24 -17.10
C ALA A 70 -4.61 8.19 -16.42
N ASP A 71 -4.56 6.93 -16.91
CA ASP A 71 -5.28 5.80 -16.31
C ASP A 71 -4.86 5.57 -14.83
N ALA A 72 -3.58 5.78 -14.47
CA ALA A 72 -3.12 5.66 -13.10
C ALA A 72 -3.70 6.76 -12.19
N THR A 73 -3.78 8.00 -12.69
CA THR A 73 -4.39 9.12 -11.96
C THR A 73 -5.89 8.92 -11.77
N GLU A 74 -6.60 8.53 -12.85
CA GLU A 74 -8.04 8.22 -12.80
C GLU A 74 -8.34 7.15 -11.74
N ARG A 75 -7.52 6.10 -11.67
CA ARG A 75 -7.69 5.00 -10.72
C ARG A 75 -7.51 5.42 -9.26
N LEU A 76 -6.60 6.36 -8.97
CA LEU A 76 -6.41 6.89 -7.61
C LEU A 76 -7.64 7.67 -7.12
N GLU A 77 -8.26 8.44 -8.01
CA GLU A 77 -9.45 9.25 -7.69
C GLU A 77 -10.73 8.40 -7.58
N LEU A 78 -10.81 7.30 -8.32
CA LEU A 78 -12.01 6.48 -8.46
C LEU A 78 -12.58 6.05 -7.11
N TYR A 79 -11.74 5.50 -6.23
CA TYR A 79 -12.18 5.05 -4.91
C TYR A 79 -12.77 6.18 -4.07
N ARG A 80 -12.13 7.35 -4.09
CA ARG A 80 -12.56 8.53 -3.32
C ARG A 80 -13.91 9.04 -3.83
N VAL A 81 -14.09 9.14 -5.13
CA VAL A 81 -15.34 9.65 -5.74
C VAL A 81 -16.53 8.76 -5.36
N HIS A 82 -16.41 7.44 -5.51
CA HIS A 82 -17.49 6.52 -5.17
C HIS A 82 -17.72 6.42 -3.65
N LEU A 83 -16.67 6.50 -2.83
CA LEU A 83 -16.80 6.55 -1.39
C LEU A 83 -17.55 7.79 -0.92
N ASP A 84 -17.18 8.97 -1.42
CA ASP A 84 -17.81 10.24 -1.05
C ASP A 84 -19.29 10.25 -1.50
N GLY A 85 -19.60 9.70 -2.68
CA GLY A 85 -20.97 9.48 -3.17
C GLY A 85 -21.78 8.56 -2.25
N ALA A 86 -21.23 7.37 -1.93
CA ALA A 86 -21.89 6.42 -1.02
C ALA A 86 -22.19 7.03 0.36
N VAL A 87 -21.26 7.82 0.90
CA VAL A 87 -21.45 8.51 2.19
C VAL A 87 -22.58 9.54 2.10
N ALA A 88 -22.66 10.29 1.00
CA ALA A 88 -23.74 11.26 0.77
C ALA A 88 -25.10 10.56 0.68
N ASP A 89 -25.21 9.51 -0.14
CA ASP A 89 -26.44 8.74 -0.32
C ASP A 89 -26.91 8.10 0.99
N VAL A 90 -25.99 7.52 1.78
CA VAL A 90 -26.31 6.93 3.08
C VAL A 90 -26.82 8.00 4.05
N ARG A 91 -26.21 9.19 4.08
CA ARG A 91 -26.68 10.30 4.92
C ARG A 91 -28.08 10.77 4.50
N ASP A 92 -28.35 10.88 3.21
CA ASP A 92 -29.65 11.27 2.69
C ASP A 92 -30.73 10.23 2.99
N ILE A 93 -30.39 8.93 2.97
CA ILE A 93 -31.32 7.86 3.29
C ILE A 93 -31.61 7.80 4.80
N LEU A 94 -30.58 7.88 5.63
CA LEU A 94 -30.70 7.69 7.07
C LEU A 94 -31.09 8.97 7.83
N GLN A 95 -30.79 10.16 7.28
CA GLN A 95 -31.10 11.46 7.88
C GLN A 95 -30.73 11.53 9.39
N ASP A 96 -31.70 11.76 10.26
CA ASP A 96 -31.45 11.88 11.71
C ASP A 96 -30.96 10.58 12.35
N ALA A 97 -31.23 9.42 11.74
CA ALA A 97 -30.78 8.11 12.21
C ALA A 97 -29.34 7.76 11.79
N VAL A 98 -28.63 8.64 11.06
CA VAL A 98 -27.28 8.37 10.54
C VAL A 98 -26.24 8.02 11.60
N MET A 99 -26.40 8.49 12.84
CA MET A 99 -25.50 8.21 13.97
C MET A 99 -25.98 7.05 14.87
N GLU A 100 -27.07 6.35 14.53
CA GLU A 100 -27.62 5.24 15.30
C GLU A 100 -26.81 3.95 15.07
N ARG A 101 -26.01 3.55 16.05
CA ARG A 101 -25.14 2.37 15.96
C ARG A 101 -25.90 1.06 15.79
N THR A 102 -27.09 0.93 16.38
CA THR A 102 -27.96 -0.25 16.23
C THR A 102 -28.38 -0.45 14.79
N LEU A 103 -28.71 0.65 14.09
CA LEU A 103 -29.04 0.63 12.66
C LEU A 103 -27.85 0.18 11.82
N TRP A 104 -26.64 0.68 12.11
CA TRP A 104 -25.43 0.27 11.41
C TRP A 104 -25.04 -1.20 11.67
N ALA A 105 -25.29 -1.71 12.87
CA ALA A 105 -25.12 -3.14 13.17
C ALA A 105 -26.08 -4.00 12.34
N ALA A 106 -27.34 -3.56 12.18
CA ALA A 106 -28.31 -4.22 11.29
C ALA A 106 -27.89 -4.11 9.81
N MET A 107 -27.37 -2.95 9.38
CA MET A 107 -26.80 -2.75 8.04
C MET A 107 -25.62 -3.70 7.80
N LYS A 108 -24.66 -3.79 8.72
CA LYS A 108 -23.50 -4.71 8.62
C LYS A 108 -23.97 -6.15 8.48
N SER A 109 -24.90 -6.61 9.32
CA SER A 109 -25.45 -7.97 9.24
C SER A 109 -26.14 -8.25 7.90
N ARG A 110 -26.87 -7.28 7.36
CA ARG A 110 -27.51 -7.40 6.04
C ARG A 110 -26.51 -7.40 4.90
N HIS A 111 -25.54 -6.49 4.93
CA HIS A 111 -24.45 -6.36 3.98
C HIS A 111 -23.63 -7.66 3.93
N SER A 112 -23.30 -8.24 5.09
CA SER A 112 -22.55 -9.50 5.17
C SER A 112 -23.27 -10.64 4.41
N ARG A 113 -24.58 -10.76 4.53
CA ARG A 113 -25.34 -11.76 3.78
C ARG A 113 -25.33 -11.55 2.26
N GLY A 114 -25.32 -10.29 1.83
CA GLY A 114 -25.24 -9.92 0.40
C GLY A 114 -23.86 -10.18 -0.22
N THR A 115 -22.80 -10.16 0.57
CA THR A 115 -21.41 -10.31 0.09
C THR A 115 -20.85 -11.71 0.15
N LEU A 116 -21.48 -12.66 0.88
CA LEU A 116 -20.96 -14.02 1.12
C LEU A 116 -20.59 -14.80 -0.15
N ALA A 117 -21.31 -14.61 -1.24
CA ALA A 117 -21.09 -15.32 -2.50
C ALA A 117 -20.18 -14.53 -3.48
N ARG A 118 -19.72 -13.34 -3.11
CA ARG A 118 -18.91 -12.52 -4.00
C ARG A 118 -17.44 -12.95 -3.98
N PRO A 119 -16.80 -13.01 -5.15
CA PRO A 119 -15.38 -13.36 -5.23
C PRO A 119 -14.45 -12.27 -4.70
N ASP A 120 -14.96 -11.05 -4.50
CA ASP A 120 -14.26 -9.85 -4.00
C ASP A 120 -14.84 -9.36 -2.66
N ALA A 121 -15.46 -10.25 -1.89
CA ALA A 121 -16.15 -9.93 -0.63
C ALA A 121 -15.28 -9.14 0.36
N GLU A 122 -14.01 -9.48 0.46
CA GLU A 122 -13.07 -8.81 1.36
C GLU A 122 -12.80 -7.36 0.96
N ILE A 123 -12.83 -7.06 -0.34
CA ILE A 123 -12.66 -5.69 -0.86
C ILE A 123 -13.91 -4.87 -0.57
N GLU A 124 -15.10 -5.44 -0.79
CA GLU A 124 -16.37 -4.79 -0.53
C GLU A 124 -16.59 -4.52 0.97
N GLN A 125 -16.19 -5.44 1.84
CA GLN A 125 -16.19 -5.20 3.29
C GLN A 125 -15.28 -4.04 3.70
N THR A 126 -14.13 -3.90 3.03
CA THR A 126 -13.24 -2.73 3.22
C THR A 126 -13.91 -1.44 2.76
N PHE A 127 -14.68 -1.47 1.68
CA PHE A 127 -15.44 -0.32 1.22
C PHE A 127 -16.53 0.08 2.23
N PHE A 128 -17.29 -0.89 2.74
CA PHE A 128 -18.27 -0.67 3.81
C PHE A 128 -17.62 -0.03 5.05
N ASN A 129 -16.48 -0.56 5.52
CA ASN A 129 -15.73 0.03 6.63
C ASN A 129 -15.31 1.47 6.33
N SER A 130 -14.94 1.78 5.09
CA SER A 130 -14.57 3.15 4.71
C SER A 130 -15.75 4.10 4.79
N VAL A 131 -16.96 3.66 4.40
CA VAL A 131 -18.21 4.44 4.57
C VAL A 131 -18.49 4.67 6.05
N THR A 132 -18.45 3.62 6.87
CA THR A 132 -18.69 3.68 8.32
C THR A 132 -17.75 4.67 9.00
N ARG A 133 -16.43 4.55 8.72
CA ARG A 133 -15.40 5.43 9.30
C ARG A 133 -15.54 6.88 8.88
N ARG A 134 -16.04 7.14 7.67
CA ARG A 134 -16.30 8.50 7.18
C ARG A 134 -17.50 9.14 7.89
N VAL A 135 -18.44 8.33 8.36
CA VAL A 135 -19.61 8.80 9.13
C VAL A 135 -19.26 9.02 10.59
N PHE A 136 -18.63 8.04 11.26
CA PHE A 136 -18.43 8.04 12.72
C PHE A 136 -17.11 8.64 13.17
N SER A 137 -16.11 8.78 12.31
CA SER A 137 -14.73 9.14 12.70
C SER A 137 -14.22 8.25 13.85
N THR A 138 -14.41 6.94 13.71
CA THR A 138 -14.20 5.94 14.78
C THR A 138 -12.77 5.99 15.30
N VAL A 139 -12.61 6.03 16.63
CA VAL A 139 -11.33 5.87 17.32
C VAL A 139 -11.14 4.38 17.62
N GLY A 140 -10.01 3.81 17.20
CA GLY A 140 -9.78 2.38 17.31
C GLY A 140 -10.67 1.60 16.35
N VAL A 141 -11.41 0.62 16.86
CA VAL A 141 -12.30 -0.26 16.10
C VAL A 141 -13.63 -0.39 16.81
N ASP A 142 -14.70 -0.43 16.05
CA ASP A 142 -16.05 -0.76 16.52
C ASP A 142 -16.55 -2.01 15.78
N ASP A 143 -16.33 -3.18 16.37
CA ASP A 143 -16.68 -4.49 15.80
C ASP A 143 -18.19 -4.67 15.59
N ALA A 144 -19.02 -3.91 16.26
CA ALA A 144 -20.47 -3.93 16.03
C ALA A 144 -20.84 -3.41 14.64
N ILE A 145 -20.10 -2.42 14.12
CA ILE A 145 -20.43 -1.71 12.88
C ILE A 145 -19.33 -1.79 11.80
N GLU A 146 -18.16 -2.37 12.12
CA GLU A 146 -17.03 -2.53 11.19
C GLU A 146 -16.65 -4.02 11.05
N TYR A 147 -16.12 -4.39 9.87
CA TYR A 147 -15.53 -5.70 9.63
C TYR A 147 -14.08 -5.70 10.12
N VAL A 148 -13.83 -6.35 11.25
CA VAL A 148 -12.51 -6.46 11.88
C VAL A 148 -11.78 -7.70 11.40
N ASP A 149 -12.46 -8.84 11.43
CA ASP A 149 -11.91 -10.11 10.98
C ASP A 149 -12.08 -10.29 9.46
N PRO A 150 -11.16 -11.02 8.81
CA PRO A 150 -11.34 -11.38 7.42
C PRO A 150 -12.63 -12.20 7.25
N PRO A 151 -13.33 -12.11 6.12
CA PRO A 151 -14.48 -12.98 5.85
C PRO A 151 -14.01 -14.43 5.88
N GLU A 152 -14.85 -15.31 6.45
CA GLU A 152 -14.62 -16.74 6.32
C GLU A 152 -14.52 -17.09 4.84
N PRO A 153 -13.59 -17.98 4.44
CA PRO A 153 -13.53 -18.45 3.08
C PRO A 153 -14.93 -18.94 2.70
N ALA A 154 -15.49 -18.46 1.61
CA ALA A 154 -16.66 -19.10 1.02
C ALA A 154 -16.27 -20.58 0.90
N GLY A 155 -17.02 -21.46 1.60
CA GLY A 155 -16.74 -22.91 1.58
C GLY A 155 -16.52 -23.33 0.14
N GLU A 156 -15.67 -24.33 -0.12
CA GLU A 156 -15.26 -24.78 -1.45
C GLU A 156 -16.44 -24.67 -2.42
N SER A 157 -16.55 -23.53 -3.07
CA SER A 157 -17.48 -23.34 -4.17
C SER A 157 -16.91 -24.16 -5.29
N ALA A 158 -17.59 -25.25 -5.63
CA ALA A 158 -17.19 -26.23 -6.63
C ALA A 158 -16.93 -25.64 -8.04
N ASP A 159 -16.99 -24.34 -8.21
CA ASP A 159 -16.98 -23.64 -9.50
C ASP A 159 -15.87 -22.57 -9.65
N THR A 160 -14.95 -22.41 -8.68
CA THR A 160 -13.82 -21.48 -8.85
C THR A 160 -12.72 -22.15 -9.68
N SER A 161 -12.72 -21.87 -10.97
CA SER A 161 -11.58 -22.17 -11.82
C SER A 161 -10.30 -21.52 -11.23
N PRO A 162 -9.20 -22.26 -11.09
CA PRO A 162 -7.96 -21.71 -10.55
C PRO A 162 -7.54 -20.46 -11.34
N VAL A 163 -6.93 -19.48 -10.65
CA VAL A 163 -6.45 -18.23 -11.27
C VAL A 163 -5.29 -18.44 -12.26
N TYR A 164 -4.84 -19.67 -12.45
CA TYR A 164 -3.72 -20.05 -13.29
C TYR A 164 -4.03 -21.26 -14.19
N ASP A 165 -3.28 -21.39 -15.25
CA ASP A 165 -3.23 -22.56 -16.11
C ASP A 165 -1.95 -23.35 -15.84
N THR A 166 -2.00 -24.69 -15.95
CA THR A 166 -0.88 -25.59 -15.68
C THR A 166 -0.36 -26.20 -16.98
N TYR A 167 0.93 -26.02 -17.21
CA TYR A 167 1.68 -26.63 -18.31
C TYR A 167 2.57 -27.74 -17.74
N ALA A 168 2.32 -29.00 -18.09
CA ALA A 168 3.06 -30.14 -17.56
C ALA A 168 3.96 -30.77 -18.61
N GLY A 169 5.15 -31.24 -18.19
CA GLY A 169 6.12 -31.91 -19.05
C GLY A 169 7.11 -32.78 -18.27
N ARG A 170 7.97 -33.49 -19.00
CA ARG A 170 9.12 -34.18 -18.40
C ARG A 170 10.25 -33.22 -18.07
N ALA A 171 10.36 -32.12 -18.82
CA ALA A 171 11.31 -31.04 -18.61
C ALA A 171 10.69 -29.74 -19.13
N VAL A 172 11.20 -28.60 -18.67
CA VAL A 172 10.88 -27.30 -19.28
C VAL A 172 11.77 -27.11 -20.51
N ASP A 173 11.18 -27.26 -21.67
CA ASP A 173 11.85 -27.02 -22.97
C ASP A 173 11.30 -25.76 -23.65
N ALA A 174 11.89 -25.38 -24.78
CA ALA A 174 11.46 -24.20 -25.54
C ALA A 174 10.02 -24.34 -26.07
N ALA A 175 9.53 -25.55 -26.34
CA ALA A 175 8.18 -25.78 -26.81
C ALA A 175 7.14 -25.46 -25.71
N LEU A 176 7.40 -25.86 -24.45
CA LEU A 176 6.54 -25.55 -23.32
C LEU A 176 6.50 -24.04 -23.08
N VAL A 177 7.66 -23.35 -23.08
CA VAL A 177 7.71 -21.89 -22.91
C VAL A 177 7.01 -21.19 -24.08
N ARG A 178 7.17 -21.71 -25.30
CA ARG A 178 6.46 -21.19 -26.45
C ARG A 178 4.93 -21.32 -26.31
N ALA A 179 4.44 -22.43 -25.79
CA ALA A 179 3.01 -22.62 -25.53
C ALA A 179 2.48 -21.58 -24.51
N ILE A 180 3.29 -21.21 -23.50
CA ILE A 180 2.93 -20.14 -22.55
C ILE A 180 2.82 -18.79 -23.28
N PHE A 181 3.77 -18.46 -24.18
CA PHE A 181 3.71 -17.21 -24.95
C PHE A 181 2.49 -17.17 -25.88
N ASP A 182 2.22 -18.28 -26.56
CA ASP A 182 1.11 -18.38 -27.52
C ASP A 182 -0.28 -18.38 -26.87
N ALA A 183 -0.36 -18.70 -25.56
CA ALA A 183 -1.61 -18.63 -24.81
C ALA A 183 -2.09 -17.20 -24.56
N ILE A 184 -1.21 -16.18 -24.68
CA ILE A 184 -1.57 -14.78 -24.48
C ILE A 184 -1.94 -14.16 -25.83
N PRO A 185 -3.20 -13.80 -26.07
CA PRO A 185 -3.65 -13.31 -27.35
C PRO A 185 -3.31 -11.82 -27.57
N TRP A 186 -2.02 -11.49 -27.76
CA TRP A 186 -1.58 -10.14 -28.07
C TRP A 186 -2.07 -9.68 -29.46
N SER A 187 -2.34 -8.38 -29.62
CA SER A 187 -2.60 -7.78 -30.93
C SER A 187 -1.31 -7.52 -31.73
N VAL A 188 -0.17 -7.57 -31.07
CA VAL A 188 1.17 -7.41 -31.66
C VAL A 188 1.99 -8.68 -31.46
N PRO A 189 2.78 -9.10 -32.46
CA PRO A 189 3.55 -10.34 -32.36
C PRO A 189 4.71 -10.21 -31.38
N TYR A 190 5.21 -11.35 -30.90
CA TYR A 190 6.55 -11.42 -30.33
C TYR A 190 7.59 -11.20 -31.41
N ALA A 191 8.67 -10.46 -31.11
CA ALA A 191 9.73 -10.17 -32.06
C ALA A 191 10.57 -11.41 -32.39
N GLU A 192 11.01 -12.15 -31.38
CA GLU A 192 11.89 -13.33 -31.52
C GLU A 192 11.46 -14.49 -30.58
N PRO A 193 10.21 -14.99 -30.69
CA PRO A 193 9.64 -15.88 -29.68
C PRO A 193 10.36 -17.24 -29.53
N ALA A 194 10.98 -17.76 -30.60
CA ALA A 194 11.75 -19.02 -30.54
C ALA A 194 13.06 -18.83 -29.76
N ARG A 195 13.75 -17.70 -29.97
CA ARG A 195 14.95 -17.32 -29.23
C ARG A 195 14.63 -17.10 -27.75
N ASP A 196 13.63 -16.29 -27.45
CA ASP A 196 13.22 -15.96 -26.10
C ASP A 196 12.78 -17.22 -25.32
N ALA A 197 12.00 -18.10 -25.95
CA ALA A 197 11.61 -19.39 -25.36
C ALA A 197 12.83 -20.30 -25.08
N THR A 198 13.83 -20.30 -25.94
CA THR A 198 15.08 -21.06 -25.74
C THR A 198 15.87 -20.51 -24.55
N ILE A 199 15.98 -19.18 -24.42
CA ILE A 199 16.70 -18.53 -23.32
C ILE A 199 15.97 -18.81 -22.01
N VAL A 200 14.65 -18.55 -21.93
CA VAL A 200 13.84 -18.75 -20.72
C VAL A 200 13.89 -20.21 -20.27
N SER A 201 13.70 -21.17 -21.18
CA SER A 201 13.77 -22.59 -20.83
C SER A 201 15.17 -23.01 -20.36
N GLY A 202 16.21 -22.41 -20.90
CA GLY A 202 17.60 -22.61 -20.47
C GLY A 202 17.83 -22.13 -19.05
N LEU A 203 17.35 -20.92 -18.70
CA LEU A 203 17.44 -20.35 -17.36
C LEU A 203 16.66 -21.18 -16.33
N ILE A 204 15.44 -21.63 -16.65
CA ILE A 204 14.65 -22.50 -15.77
C ILE A 204 15.38 -23.82 -15.52
N ARG A 205 15.95 -24.46 -16.56
CA ARG A 205 16.73 -25.69 -16.39
C ARG A 205 17.97 -25.48 -15.53
N GLN A 206 18.65 -24.34 -15.69
CA GLN A 206 19.78 -23.97 -14.85
C GLN A 206 19.36 -23.81 -13.38
N ALA A 207 18.25 -23.15 -13.11
CA ALA A 207 17.74 -22.99 -11.74
C ALA A 207 17.28 -24.32 -11.11
N LEU A 208 16.90 -25.29 -11.93
CA LEU A 208 16.47 -26.61 -11.48
C LEU A 208 17.59 -27.67 -11.43
N ARG A 209 18.84 -27.33 -11.77
CA ARG A 209 19.93 -28.34 -11.93
C ARG A 209 20.19 -29.18 -10.68
N ASP A 210 20.04 -28.57 -9.49
CA ASP A 210 20.28 -29.20 -8.20
C ASP A 210 19.01 -29.80 -7.57
N VAL A 211 17.88 -29.71 -8.27
CA VAL A 211 16.60 -30.33 -7.86
C VAL A 211 16.50 -31.73 -8.46
N PRO A 212 16.17 -32.78 -7.69
CA PRO A 212 16.05 -34.14 -8.17
C PRO A 212 15.18 -34.26 -9.43
N ASP A 213 15.55 -35.15 -10.35
CA ASP A 213 14.81 -35.39 -11.58
C ASP A 213 13.40 -35.89 -11.29
N GLY A 214 12.42 -35.40 -12.05
CA GLY A 214 11.02 -35.72 -11.91
C GLY A 214 10.14 -34.91 -12.85
N PRO A 215 8.85 -35.18 -12.86
CA PRO A 215 7.92 -34.41 -13.66
C PRO A 215 7.93 -32.94 -13.24
N VAL A 216 7.86 -32.06 -14.24
CA VAL A 216 7.83 -30.60 -14.06
C VAL A 216 6.44 -30.08 -14.42
N SER A 217 5.94 -29.16 -13.64
CA SER A 217 4.77 -28.36 -14.01
C SER A 217 5.08 -26.87 -13.86
N VAL A 218 4.54 -26.08 -14.78
CA VAL A 218 4.60 -24.62 -14.75
C VAL A 218 3.17 -24.12 -14.63
N ASP A 219 2.84 -23.51 -13.50
CA ASP A 219 1.56 -22.84 -13.30
C ASP A 219 1.74 -21.37 -13.68
N VAL A 220 0.91 -20.85 -14.57
CA VAL A 220 0.97 -19.47 -15.07
C VAL A 220 -0.34 -18.76 -14.79
N VAL A 221 -0.29 -17.64 -14.11
CA VAL A 221 -1.49 -16.80 -13.86
C VAL A 221 -2.07 -16.36 -15.21
N ARG A 222 -3.38 -16.55 -15.39
CA ARG A 222 -4.08 -16.23 -16.65
C ARG A 222 -3.99 -14.76 -17.02
N SER A 223 -4.00 -13.90 -16.00
CA SER A 223 -3.94 -12.44 -16.19
C SER A 223 -2.51 -11.97 -16.33
N VAL A 224 -2.27 -11.11 -17.32
CA VAL A 224 -1.00 -10.41 -17.48
C VAL A 224 -0.96 -9.20 -16.56
N PHE A 225 0.18 -8.98 -15.92
CA PHE A 225 0.42 -7.86 -15.03
C PHE A 225 1.06 -6.71 -15.81
N TYR A 226 0.51 -5.50 -15.69
CA TYR A 226 1.03 -4.31 -16.38
C TYR A 226 1.49 -3.28 -15.37
N ARG A 227 2.69 -2.73 -15.57
CA ARG A 227 3.21 -1.63 -14.77
C ARG A 227 4.18 -0.79 -15.59
N ASN A 228 4.05 0.54 -15.50
CA ASN A 228 4.87 1.48 -16.27
C ASN A 228 4.87 1.13 -17.77
N LYS A 229 6.04 0.81 -18.33
CA LYS A 229 6.26 0.44 -19.74
C LYS A 229 6.37 -1.08 -19.96
N GLY A 230 6.16 -1.89 -18.93
CA GLY A 230 6.32 -3.33 -18.94
C GLY A 230 5.02 -4.09 -18.78
N ALA A 231 5.01 -5.30 -19.32
CA ALA A 231 4.05 -6.35 -19.00
C ALA A 231 4.79 -7.52 -18.35
N TYR A 232 4.11 -8.35 -17.57
CA TYR A 232 4.75 -9.44 -16.85
C TYR A 232 3.86 -10.67 -16.90
N ILE A 233 4.45 -11.81 -17.31
CA ILE A 233 3.87 -13.13 -17.12
C ILE A 233 4.34 -13.60 -15.75
N VAL A 234 3.40 -13.99 -14.88
CA VAL A 234 3.69 -14.41 -13.50
C VAL A 234 3.23 -15.85 -13.33
N GLY A 235 4.10 -16.65 -12.74
CA GLY A 235 3.83 -18.07 -12.53
C GLY A 235 4.76 -18.69 -11.50
N ARG A 236 4.76 -20.03 -11.46
CA ARG A 236 5.69 -20.83 -10.66
C ARG A 236 6.07 -22.10 -11.38
N VAL A 237 7.30 -22.54 -11.18
CA VAL A 237 7.79 -23.84 -11.64
C VAL A 237 7.84 -24.80 -10.47
N ARG A 238 7.26 -25.99 -10.62
CA ARG A 238 7.24 -27.04 -9.58
C ARG A 238 7.94 -28.29 -10.07
N ARG A 239 8.88 -28.80 -9.28
CA ARG A 239 9.54 -30.11 -9.47
C ARG A 239 9.96 -30.71 -8.14
N GLY A 240 9.59 -31.96 -7.87
CA GLY A 240 10.05 -32.70 -6.69
C GLY A 240 9.82 -32.01 -5.34
N GLY A 241 8.71 -31.30 -5.17
CA GLY A 241 8.41 -30.51 -3.95
C GLY A 241 9.03 -29.11 -3.93
N THR A 242 9.95 -28.79 -4.83
CA THR A 242 10.52 -27.45 -5.00
C THR A 242 9.57 -26.57 -5.80
N VAL A 243 9.38 -25.34 -5.32
CA VAL A 243 8.61 -24.28 -5.99
C VAL A 243 9.55 -23.09 -6.25
N LEU A 244 9.73 -22.76 -7.54
CA LEU A 244 10.46 -21.56 -7.95
C LEU A 244 9.46 -20.53 -8.48
N PRO A 245 9.57 -19.23 -8.15
CA PRO A 245 8.84 -18.20 -8.86
C PRO A 245 9.22 -18.20 -10.35
N LEU A 246 8.29 -17.78 -11.18
CA LEU A 246 8.51 -17.49 -12.59
C LEU A 246 7.92 -16.10 -12.87
N VAL A 247 8.77 -15.09 -13.00
CA VAL A 247 8.33 -13.76 -13.42
C VAL A 247 9.10 -13.41 -14.70
N LEU A 248 8.36 -13.24 -15.79
CA LEU A 248 8.90 -12.91 -17.11
C LEU A 248 8.52 -11.46 -17.45
N PRO A 249 9.42 -10.49 -17.26
CA PRO A 249 9.23 -9.14 -17.76
C PRO A 249 9.20 -9.13 -19.28
N LEU A 250 8.20 -8.46 -19.84
CA LEU A 250 8.01 -8.27 -21.27
C LEU A 250 8.13 -6.78 -21.61
N LEU A 251 8.89 -6.46 -22.64
CA LEU A 251 9.04 -5.12 -23.18
C LEU A 251 8.39 -5.01 -24.55
N ARG A 252 7.75 -3.87 -24.81
CA ARG A 252 7.21 -3.53 -26.13
C ARG A 252 8.29 -2.81 -26.96
N ALA A 253 9.13 -3.59 -27.64
CA ALA A 253 10.13 -3.10 -28.58
C ALA A 253 9.49 -2.67 -29.92
N GLU A 254 10.26 -2.05 -30.82
CA GLU A 254 9.73 -1.58 -32.11
C GLU A 254 9.16 -2.72 -32.96
N ARG A 255 9.85 -3.85 -33.00
CA ARG A 255 9.51 -5.02 -33.87
C ARG A 255 8.48 -5.96 -33.25
N GLY A 256 8.10 -5.76 -31.96
CA GLY A 256 7.19 -6.67 -31.27
C GLY A 256 7.45 -6.72 -29.77
N ILE A 257 6.89 -7.73 -29.12
CA ILE A 257 7.11 -8.02 -27.71
C ILE A 257 8.37 -8.88 -27.56
N VAL A 258 9.21 -8.60 -26.58
CA VAL A 258 10.39 -9.40 -26.23
C VAL A 258 10.34 -9.77 -24.75
N ALA A 259 10.76 -10.99 -24.41
CA ALA A 259 10.99 -11.37 -23.03
C ALA A 259 12.38 -10.84 -22.60
N ASP A 260 12.41 -9.92 -21.67
CA ASP A 260 13.62 -9.22 -21.23
C ASP A 260 14.48 -10.07 -20.28
N ALA A 261 13.80 -10.81 -19.38
CA ALA A 261 14.45 -11.65 -18.37
C ALA A 261 13.54 -12.82 -17.93
N ALA A 262 14.11 -13.73 -17.14
CA ALA A 262 13.36 -14.71 -16.36
C ALA A 262 13.84 -14.63 -14.91
N LEU A 263 12.99 -14.14 -14.01
CA LEU A 263 13.26 -14.04 -12.58
C LEU A 263 12.73 -15.30 -11.91
N LEU A 264 13.64 -16.07 -11.33
CA LEU A 264 13.39 -17.41 -10.77
C LEU A 264 13.74 -17.47 -9.29
N ASP A 265 14.16 -16.35 -8.73
CA ASP A 265 14.52 -16.19 -7.33
C ASP A 265 13.43 -15.40 -6.56
N GLN A 266 13.17 -15.79 -5.30
CA GLN A 266 12.14 -15.18 -4.46
C GLN A 266 12.42 -13.70 -4.14
N ASN A 267 13.70 -13.32 -3.95
CA ASN A 267 14.08 -11.94 -3.67
C ASN A 267 13.85 -11.06 -4.91
N GLN A 268 14.26 -11.54 -6.10
CA GLN A 268 14.02 -10.84 -7.36
C GLN A 268 12.51 -10.65 -7.61
N ALA A 269 11.71 -11.70 -7.46
CA ALA A 269 10.26 -11.61 -7.55
C ALA A 269 9.69 -10.62 -6.51
N SER A 270 10.14 -10.70 -5.25
CA SER A 270 9.70 -9.81 -4.18
C SER A 270 10.04 -8.35 -4.45
N VAL A 271 11.19 -8.04 -5.05
CA VAL A 271 11.56 -6.69 -5.50
C VAL A 271 10.58 -6.19 -6.54
N VAL A 272 10.27 -6.99 -7.56
CA VAL A 272 9.29 -6.62 -8.59
C VAL A 272 7.92 -6.33 -8.00
N PHE A 273 7.48 -7.07 -7.00
CA PHE A 273 6.22 -6.85 -6.28
C PHE A 273 6.34 -5.90 -5.08
N GLY A 274 7.45 -5.17 -4.93
CA GLY A 274 7.72 -4.26 -3.82
C GLY A 274 7.29 -2.81 -4.04
N PHE A 275 6.67 -2.50 -5.16
CA PHE A 275 6.31 -1.14 -5.56
C PHE A 275 4.85 -0.86 -5.22
N SER A 276 4.58 -0.33 -4.04
CA SER A 276 3.21 -0.18 -3.57
C SER A 276 2.44 0.95 -4.23
N TRP A 277 3.14 2.03 -4.61
CA TRP A 277 2.50 3.17 -5.28
C TRP A 277 2.53 3.08 -6.81
N SER A 278 3.47 2.32 -7.36
CA SER A 278 3.47 1.89 -8.75
C SER A 278 3.01 0.44 -8.86
N TYR A 279 1.79 0.16 -8.41
CA TYR A 279 1.21 -1.18 -8.39
C TYR A 279 0.88 -1.71 -9.79
N PHE A 280 0.69 -3.00 -9.88
CA PHE A 280 0.27 -3.66 -11.11
C PHE A 280 -1.19 -3.36 -11.45
N ARG A 281 -1.44 -3.20 -12.73
CA ARG A 281 -2.77 -3.33 -13.31
C ARG A 281 -2.91 -4.77 -13.79
N VAL A 282 -3.67 -5.55 -13.07
CA VAL A 282 -3.90 -6.97 -13.32
C VAL A 282 -5.38 -7.27 -13.08
N GLU A 283 -6.00 -8.02 -13.98
CA GLU A 283 -7.36 -8.49 -13.77
C GLU A 283 -7.35 -9.56 -12.68
N ALA A 284 -8.05 -9.30 -11.60
CA ALA A 284 -8.15 -10.18 -10.44
C ALA A 284 -9.64 -10.40 -10.11
N PRO A 285 -10.33 -11.30 -10.82
CA PRO A 285 -11.73 -11.63 -10.52
C PRO A 285 -11.93 -12.12 -9.08
N CYS A 286 -10.97 -12.90 -8.56
CA CYS A 286 -10.87 -13.36 -7.18
C CYS A 286 -9.55 -12.82 -6.60
N PRO A 287 -9.52 -11.62 -5.98
CA PRO A 287 -8.28 -11.01 -5.49
C PRO A 287 -7.58 -11.89 -4.44
N ARG A 288 -8.32 -12.54 -3.56
CA ARG A 288 -7.80 -13.46 -2.54
C ARG A 288 -7.01 -14.61 -3.17
N ASP A 289 -7.58 -15.31 -4.16
CA ASP A 289 -6.93 -16.46 -4.78
C ASP A 289 -5.64 -16.06 -5.50
N LEU A 290 -5.65 -14.87 -6.13
CA LEU A 290 -4.45 -14.32 -6.74
C LEU A 290 -3.38 -13.99 -5.69
N VAL A 291 -3.76 -13.40 -4.57
CA VAL A 291 -2.84 -13.11 -3.46
C VAL A 291 -2.29 -14.40 -2.85
N GLU A 292 -3.10 -15.44 -2.69
CA GLU A 292 -2.64 -16.76 -2.21
C GLU A 292 -1.65 -17.39 -3.19
N PHE A 293 -1.93 -17.31 -4.49
CA PHE A 293 -0.97 -17.75 -5.51
C PHE A 293 0.35 -17.00 -5.40
N LEU A 294 0.32 -15.66 -5.34
CA LEU A 294 1.51 -14.82 -5.20
C LEU A 294 2.28 -15.13 -3.91
N ARG A 295 1.57 -15.39 -2.81
CA ARG A 295 2.18 -15.80 -1.54
C ARG A 295 2.92 -17.14 -1.65
N SER A 296 2.43 -18.07 -2.48
CA SER A 296 3.09 -19.37 -2.70
C SER A 296 4.48 -19.23 -3.36
N ILE A 297 4.73 -18.14 -4.07
CA ILE A 297 6.01 -17.85 -4.73
C ILE A 297 6.84 -16.79 -3.98
N MET A 298 6.23 -16.07 -3.04
CA MET A 298 6.87 -15.04 -2.21
C MET A 298 6.42 -15.19 -0.75
N PRO A 299 6.75 -16.31 -0.06
CA PRO A 299 6.19 -16.65 1.25
C PRO A 299 6.56 -15.66 2.36
N LEU A 300 7.66 -14.93 2.21
CA LEU A 300 8.09 -13.91 3.15
C LEU A 300 7.42 -12.54 2.93
N LYS A 301 6.66 -12.38 1.84
CA LYS A 301 5.93 -11.15 1.58
C LYS A 301 4.61 -11.15 2.33
N ARG A 302 4.30 -10.03 3.01
CA ARG A 302 3.06 -9.93 3.78
C ARG A 302 1.85 -9.83 2.83
N VAL A 303 0.70 -10.28 3.32
CA VAL A 303 -0.56 -10.27 2.57
C VAL A 303 -0.96 -8.85 2.18
N ASP A 304 -0.80 -7.89 3.10
CA ASP A 304 -1.08 -6.47 2.84
C ASP A 304 -0.24 -5.90 1.68
N GLU A 305 1.03 -6.28 1.60
CA GLU A 305 1.92 -5.87 0.51
C GLU A 305 1.52 -6.48 -0.84
N LEU A 306 1.00 -7.71 -0.84
CA LEU A 306 0.53 -8.36 -2.06
C LEU A 306 -0.76 -7.71 -2.58
N TYR A 307 -1.72 -7.38 -1.70
CA TYR A 307 -2.89 -6.59 -2.10
C TYR A 307 -2.51 -5.21 -2.63
N ASN A 308 -1.56 -4.52 -1.98
CA ASN A 308 -1.03 -3.26 -2.48
C ASN A 308 -0.42 -3.43 -3.88
N ALA A 309 0.42 -4.45 -4.08
CA ALA A 309 1.11 -4.69 -5.34
C ALA A 309 0.15 -4.94 -6.53
N ILE A 310 -1.04 -5.48 -6.29
CA ILE A 310 -2.07 -5.69 -7.32
C ILE A 310 -3.14 -4.58 -7.37
N GLY A 311 -2.92 -3.49 -6.60
CA GLY A 311 -3.70 -2.26 -6.71
C GLY A 311 -4.87 -2.13 -5.75
N PHE A 312 -5.03 -3.02 -4.76
CA PHE A 312 -6.07 -2.93 -3.72
C PHE A 312 -5.53 -2.31 -2.43
N ASN A 313 -4.93 -1.11 -2.53
CA ASN A 313 -4.23 -0.44 -1.43
C ASN A 313 -5.10 -0.20 -0.18
N LYS A 314 -6.39 0.09 -0.37
CA LYS A 314 -7.31 0.28 0.78
C LYS A 314 -7.52 -1.02 1.55
N HIS A 315 -7.63 -2.13 0.83
CA HIS A 315 -7.73 -3.44 1.47
C HIS A 315 -6.39 -3.88 2.05
N GLY A 316 -5.26 -3.63 1.38
CA GLY A 316 -3.93 -3.85 1.94
C GLY A 316 -3.74 -3.11 3.26
N LYS A 317 -4.17 -1.83 3.35
CA LYS A 317 -4.19 -1.09 4.62
C LYS A 317 -5.04 -1.78 5.70
N THR A 318 -6.20 -2.34 5.33
CA THR A 318 -7.04 -3.13 6.25
C THR A 318 -6.33 -4.40 6.72
N GLU A 319 -5.66 -5.13 5.84
CA GLU A 319 -4.90 -6.33 6.18
C GLU A 319 -3.68 -6.02 7.08
N LEU A 320 -2.97 -4.91 6.82
CA LEU A 320 -1.90 -4.43 7.70
C LEU A 320 -2.45 -4.14 9.11
N PHE A 321 -3.59 -3.46 9.20
CA PHE A 321 -4.25 -3.18 10.47
C PHE A 321 -4.68 -4.46 11.20
N ARG A 322 -5.30 -5.42 10.50
CA ARG A 322 -5.66 -6.74 11.05
C ARG A 322 -4.44 -7.49 11.58
N SER A 323 -3.34 -7.45 10.83
CA SER A 323 -2.08 -8.05 11.25
C SER A 323 -1.53 -7.37 12.50
N LEU A 324 -1.56 -6.06 12.57
CA LEU A 324 -1.16 -5.28 13.74
C LEU A 324 -1.98 -5.66 14.97
N VAL A 325 -3.31 -5.65 14.87
CA VAL A 325 -4.21 -6.02 15.99
C VAL A 325 -3.92 -7.43 16.48
N ARG A 326 -3.74 -8.40 15.57
CA ARG A 326 -3.42 -9.78 15.92
C ARG A 326 -2.10 -9.90 16.70
N HIS A 327 -1.05 -9.20 16.28
CA HIS A 327 0.23 -9.20 16.99
C HIS A 327 0.15 -8.51 18.35
N LEU A 328 -0.70 -7.48 18.49
CA LEU A 328 -0.91 -6.79 19.77
C LEU A 328 -1.75 -7.60 20.76
N GLN A 329 -2.40 -8.69 20.35
CA GLN A 329 -3.07 -9.63 21.26
C GLN A 329 -2.05 -10.46 22.05
N ASP A 330 -0.84 -10.66 21.53
CA ASP A 330 0.24 -11.32 22.25
C ASP A 330 0.57 -10.54 23.54
N PRO A 331 0.54 -11.19 24.71
CA PRO A 331 0.90 -10.57 25.98
C PRO A 331 2.31 -9.99 26.02
N ASP A 332 3.24 -10.56 25.24
CA ASP A 332 4.63 -10.15 25.19
C ASP A 332 4.93 -9.11 24.11
N ALA A 333 3.92 -8.73 23.30
CA ALA A 333 4.10 -7.70 22.30
C ALA A 333 4.52 -6.37 22.93
N ARG A 334 5.65 -5.82 22.49
CA ARG A 334 6.19 -4.53 22.96
C ARG A 334 6.66 -3.69 21.79
N PHE A 335 6.30 -2.42 21.85
CA PHE A 335 6.96 -1.41 21.03
C PHE A 335 8.35 -1.12 21.56
N ALA A 336 9.24 -0.75 20.66
CA ALA A 336 10.62 -0.36 20.96
C ALA A 336 10.97 0.94 20.22
N ALA A 337 11.98 1.66 20.70
CA ALA A 337 12.58 2.72 19.91
C ALA A 337 13.12 2.15 18.60
N ALA A 338 12.98 2.89 17.50
CA ALA A 338 13.61 2.50 16.26
C ALA A 338 15.14 2.63 16.33
N GLU A 339 15.84 1.80 15.57
CA GLU A 339 17.29 1.91 15.43
C GLU A 339 17.64 3.16 14.61
N GLY A 340 18.79 3.75 14.90
CA GLY A 340 19.32 4.92 14.22
C GLY A 340 19.27 6.19 15.06
N GLU A 341 19.61 7.30 14.43
CA GLU A 341 19.57 8.62 15.07
C GLU A 341 18.15 9.14 15.23
N GLU A 342 17.90 9.88 16.31
CA GLU A 342 16.60 10.51 16.52
C GLU A 342 16.36 11.59 15.44
N GLY A 343 15.28 11.42 14.66
CA GLY A 343 14.87 12.38 13.65
C GLY A 343 14.42 13.72 14.26
N MET A 344 14.69 14.83 13.58
CA MET A 344 14.28 16.17 14.02
C MET A 344 12.77 16.41 13.86
N VAL A 345 12.15 15.77 12.87
CA VAL A 345 10.76 16.01 12.46
C VAL A 345 9.81 14.90 12.94
N MET A 346 10.26 13.65 12.92
CA MET A 346 9.46 12.48 13.24
C MET A 346 9.93 11.80 14.54
N ALA A 347 8.96 11.39 15.37
CA ALA A 347 9.19 10.42 16.43
C ALA A 347 8.95 9.02 15.87
N VAL A 348 9.97 8.16 15.92
CA VAL A 348 9.96 6.85 15.26
C VAL A 348 10.09 5.73 16.29
N PHE A 349 9.20 4.75 16.19
CA PHE A 349 9.23 3.55 17.04
C PHE A 349 8.84 2.32 16.21
N THR A 350 9.10 1.14 16.70
CA THR A 350 8.91 -0.11 15.95
C THR A 350 8.11 -1.13 16.74
N LEU A 351 7.42 -2.01 16.05
CA LEU A 351 6.94 -3.28 16.56
C LEU A 351 7.77 -4.39 15.89
N PRO A 352 8.81 -4.91 16.55
CA PRO A 352 9.79 -5.81 15.92
C PRO A 352 9.17 -7.04 15.28
N VAL A 353 8.15 -7.64 15.92
CA VAL A 353 7.44 -8.84 15.43
C VAL A 353 6.75 -8.60 14.09
N LEU A 354 6.24 -7.39 13.85
CA LEU A 354 5.55 -7.02 12.62
C LEU A 354 6.51 -6.55 11.51
N ASN A 355 7.80 -6.35 11.85
CA ASN A 355 8.78 -5.75 10.94
C ASN A 355 8.30 -4.41 10.33
N ALA A 356 7.67 -3.59 11.16
CA ALA A 356 7.14 -2.29 10.80
C ALA A 356 7.66 -1.19 11.73
N VAL A 357 7.82 0.00 11.17
CA VAL A 357 8.08 1.22 11.91
C VAL A 357 6.86 2.12 11.88
N PHE A 358 6.70 2.90 12.95
CA PHE A 358 5.62 3.85 13.14
C PHE A 358 6.24 5.23 13.30
N LYS A 359 5.77 6.20 12.56
CA LYS A 359 6.29 7.57 12.52
C LYS A 359 5.19 8.55 12.90
N ILE A 360 5.43 9.36 13.92
CA ILE A 360 4.52 10.41 14.36
C ILE A 360 5.20 11.76 14.17
N ILE A 361 4.53 12.70 13.53
CA ILE A 361 5.04 14.06 13.35
C ILE A 361 5.11 14.74 14.72
N LYS A 362 6.29 15.24 15.11
CA LYS A 362 6.51 15.96 16.37
C LYS A 362 5.68 17.26 16.42
N ASP A 363 5.39 17.73 17.63
CA ASP A 363 4.64 18.97 17.84
C ASP A 363 5.51 20.22 17.57
N THR A 364 6.83 20.09 17.75
CA THR A 364 7.82 21.15 17.52
C THR A 364 9.03 20.57 16.82
N PHE A 365 9.62 21.36 15.94
CA PHE A 365 10.80 20.97 15.17
C PHE A 365 12.03 21.72 15.69
N GLY A 366 13.16 21.00 15.85
CA GLY A 366 14.43 21.59 16.27
C GLY A 366 15.09 22.38 15.12
N ALA A 367 15.82 23.45 15.49
CA ALA A 367 16.68 24.12 14.52
C ALA A 367 17.72 23.12 13.94
N PRO A 368 18.06 23.20 12.65
CA PRO A 368 17.75 24.24 11.69
C PRO A 368 16.44 24.04 10.89
N LYS A 369 15.64 23.01 11.20
CA LYS A 369 14.43 22.70 10.43
C LYS A 369 13.35 23.80 10.59
N ASN A 370 13.02 24.45 9.47
CA ASN A 370 11.91 25.40 9.37
C ASN A 370 10.78 24.76 8.54
N THR A 371 10.00 23.91 9.15
CA THR A 371 8.90 23.18 8.49
C THR A 371 7.62 23.24 9.31
N THR A 372 6.52 22.76 8.75
CA THR A 372 5.22 22.67 9.40
C THR A 372 4.66 21.24 9.28
N ARG A 373 3.73 20.86 10.17
CA ARG A 373 3.03 19.58 10.06
C ARG A 373 2.41 19.38 8.68
N GLN A 374 1.81 20.43 8.09
CA GLN A 374 1.20 20.35 6.77
C GLN A 374 2.26 20.12 5.68
N ALA A 375 3.42 20.79 5.75
CA ALA A 375 4.51 20.59 4.81
C ALA A 375 5.02 19.13 4.87
N VAL A 376 5.20 18.58 6.07
CA VAL A 376 5.59 17.16 6.24
C VAL A 376 4.55 16.22 5.62
N MET A 377 3.26 16.44 5.90
CA MET A 377 2.19 15.62 5.29
C MET A 377 2.18 15.74 3.76
N ALA A 378 2.46 16.93 3.22
CA ALA A 378 2.56 17.15 1.78
C ALA A 378 3.71 16.34 1.16
N LYS A 379 4.85 16.17 1.86
CA LYS A 379 5.97 15.32 1.40
C LYS A 379 5.57 13.83 1.36
N TYR A 380 4.84 13.33 2.37
CA TYR A 380 4.30 11.97 2.32
C TYR A 380 3.31 11.80 1.16
N HIS A 381 2.42 12.76 0.95
CA HIS A 381 1.51 12.75 -0.20
C HIS A 381 2.26 12.78 -1.53
N PHE A 382 3.34 13.55 -1.63
CA PHE A 382 4.22 13.58 -2.80
C PHE A 382 4.76 12.18 -3.13
N VAL A 383 5.24 11.44 -2.13
CA VAL A 383 5.70 10.04 -2.29
C VAL A 383 4.58 9.16 -2.86
N PHE A 384 3.37 9.27 -2.31
CA PHE A 384 2.21 8.48 -2.72
C PHE A 384 1.82 8.68 -4.19
N VAL A 385 2.07 9.86 -4.72
CA VAL A 385 1.72 10.20 -6.11
C VAL A 385 2.87 9.96 -7.08
N ARG A 386 4.13 10.10 -6.63
CA ARG A 386 5.30 10.21 -7.50
C ARG A 386 6.20 8.98 -7.53
N ASP A 387 6.22 8.12 -6.52
CA ASP A 387 7.10 6.93 -6.56
C ASP A 387 6.67 5.95 -7.65
N ARG A 388 7.46 5.91 -8.72
CA ARG A 388 7.29 5.01 -9.86
C ARG A 388 8.43 4.02 -10.03
N VAL A 389 9.49 4.16 -9.22
CA VAL A 389 10.71 3.38 -9.34
C VAL A 389 10.94 2.45 -8.15
N GLY A 390 10.12 2.57 -7.09
CA GLY A 390 10.20 1.75 -5.88
C GLY A 390 11.52 1.91 -5.14
N ARG A 391 11.98 3.16 -5.05
CA ARG A 391 13.17 3.57 -4.30
C ARG A 391 12.83 4.40 -3.07
N LEU A 392 11.53 4.63 -2.83
CA LEU A 392 11.03 5.22 -1.60
C LEU A 392 10.36 4.14 -0.75
N ALA A 393 10.46 4.24 0.57
CA ALA A 393 9.80 3.31 1.46
C ALA A 393 8.27 3.46 1.32
N ASP A 394 7.56 2.33 1.32
CA ASP A 394 6.11 2.34 1.27
C ASP A 394 5.54 2.77 2.62
N ALA A 395 4.86 3.90 2.64
CA ALA A 395 4.21 4.43 3.83
C ALA A 395 2.69 4.26 3.74
N GLN A 396 2.07 3.86 4.85
CA GLN A 396 0.62 3.82 5.03
C GLN A 396 0.23 4.82 6.12
N GLU A 397 -0.69 5.73 5.79
CA GLU A 397 -1.22 6.69 6.74
C GLU A 397 -2.35 6.09 7.56
N PHE A 398 -2.33 6.26 8.86
CA PHE A 398 -3.41 5.85 9.76
C PHE A 398 -3.87 7.01 10.65
N GLU A 399 -5.17 7.05 10.88
CA GLU A 399 -5.80 7.99 11.79
C GLU A 399 -6.54 7.25 12.91
N HIS A 400 -6.54 7.87 14.10
CA HIS A 400 -7.30 7.43 15.26
C HIS A 400 -7.04 5.97 15.69
N LEU A 401 -5.76 5.53 15.62
CA LEU A 401 -5.39 4.21 16.12
C LEU A 401 -5.44 4.15 17.64
N GLU A 402 -5.85 3.00 18.14
CA GLU A 402 -5.88 2.68 19.55
C GLU A 402 -5.02 1.45 19.84
N PHE A 403 -4.14 1.58 20.82
CA PHE A 403 -3.19 0.54 21.20
C PHE A 403 -3.31 0.21 22.71
N PRO A 404 -3.10 -1.05 23.13
CA PRO A 404 -3.02 -1.36 24.55
C PRO A 404 -1.82 -0.65 25.20
N ARG A 405 -2.06 0.05 26.33
CA ARG A 405 -1.02 0.75 27.09
C ARG A 405 0.14 -0.18 27.46
N ARG A 406 -0.15 -1.45 27.78
CA ARG A 406 0.84 -2.46 28.14
C ARG A 406 1.91 -2.71 27.08
N CYS A 407 1.62 -2.41 25.80
CA CYS A 407 2.57 -2.60 24.72
C CYS A 407 3.67 -1.52 24.66
N PHE A 408 3.53 -0.43 25.43
CA PHE A 408 4.48 0.67 25.44
C PHE A 408 5.34 0.61 26.72
N PRO A 409 6.67 0.44 26.61
CA PRO A 409 7.57 0.72 27.72
C PRO A 409 7.39 2.16 28.21
N ASP A 410 7.53 2.36 29.53
CA ASP A 410 7.27 3.67 30.15
C ASP A 410 8.17 4.78 29.59
N GLU A 411 9.41 4.45 29.24
CA GLU A 411 10.35 5.39 28.63
C GLU A 411 9.87 5.86 27.26
N LEU A 412 9.50 4.92 26.37
CA LEU A 412 8.99 5.23 25.05
C LEU A 412 7.71 6.06 25.14
N LEU A 413 6.79 5.69 26.02
CA LEU A 413 5.54 6.43 26.15
C LEU A 413 5.76 7.85 26.68
N ARG A 414 6.62 8.04 27.67
CA ARG A 414 7.00 9.38 28.17
C ARG A 414 7.65 10.21 27.07
N TYR A 415 8.49 9.61 26.25
CA TYR A 415 9.10 10.27 25.10
C TYR A 415 8.02 10.74 24.11
N LEU A 416 7.13 9.85 23.67
CA LEU A 416 6.06 10.17 22.71
C LEU A 416 5.12 11.26 23.22
N LEU A 417 4.73 11.20 24.50
CA LEU A 417 3.88 12.23 25.12
C LEU A 417 4.58 13.59 25.20
N ARG A 418 5.90 13.62 25.37
CA ARG A 418 6.68 14.85 25.42
C ARG A 418 6.82 15.51 24.04
N VAL A 419 7.08 14.73 22.97
CA VAL A 419 7.43 15.29 21.67
C VAL A 419 6.26 15.35 20.70
N ALA A 420 5.18 14.62 20.95
CA ALA A 420 4.00 14.50 20.09
C ALA A 420 2.68 14.44 20.90
N GLY A 421 2.62 15.15 22.01
CA GLY A 421 1.47 15.15 22.93
C GLY A 421 0.16 15.70 22.33
N ALA A 422 0.23 16.50 21.30
CA ALA A 422 -0.94 16.91 20.53
C ALA A 422 -1.56 15.75 19.72
N THR A 423 -0.76 14.73 19.39
CA THR A 423 -1.16 13.57 18.58
C THR A 423 -1.38 12.32 19.43
N VAL A 424 -0.58 12.13 20.49
CA VAL A 424 -0.60 10.95 21.37
C VAL A 424 -1.25 11.30 22.70
N ARG A 425 -2.19 10.46 23.15
CA ARG A 425 -2.81 10.60 24.49
C ARG A 425 -3.05 9.24 25.11
N VAL A 426 -3.08 9.20 26.45
CA VAL A 426 -3.43 8.00 27.22
C VAL A 426 -4.84 8.17 27.78
N VAL A 427 -5.68 7.17 27.57
CA VAL A 427 -7.05 7.10 28.07
C VAL A 427 -7.24 5.72 28.73
N GLY A 428 -7.25 5.69 30.06
CA GLY A 428 -7.30 4.44 30.81
C GLY A 428 -6.13 3.52 30.48
N ASP A 429 -6.43 2.31 30.01
CA ASP A 429 -5.46 1.29 29.58
C ASP A 429 -5.11 1.37 28.09
N ARG A 430 -5.46 2.45 27.40
CA ARG A 430 -5.27 2.67 25.97
C ARG A 430 -4.38 3.86 25.65
N VAL A 431 -3.60 3.73 24.62
CA VAL A 431 -2.85 4.81 23.97
C VAL A 431 -3.53 5.11 22.64
N ILE A 432 -4.01 6.32 22.48
CA ILE A 432 -4.67 6.78 21.26
C ILE A 432 -3.68 7.63 20.49
N VAL A 433 -3.47 7.29 19.21
CA VAL A 433 -2.65 8.05 18.28
C VAL A 433 -3.54 8.60 17.17
N ARG A 434 -3.71 9.93 17.14
CA ARG A 434 -4.62 10.59 16.19
C ARG A 434 -4.18 10.48 14.75
N HIS A 435 -2.87 10.43 14.50
CA HIS A 435 -2.31 10.36 13.16
C HIS A 435 -0.90 9.80 13.21
N LEU A 436 -0.58 8.85 12.34
CA LEU A 436 0.76 8.31 12.16
C LEU A 436 0.92 7.71 10.76
N TYR A 437 2.18 7.55 10.36
CA TYR A 437 2.57 6.74 9.20
C TYR A 437 3.18 5.42 9.67
N THR A 438 2.94 4.36 8.90
CA THR A 438 3.63 3.08 9.08
C THR A 438 4.41 2.76 7.82
N GLU A 439 5.63 2.25 8.00
CA GLU A 439 6.49 1.81 6.91
C GLU A 439 7.07 0.44 7.24
N ARG A 440 7.60 -0.22 6.21
CA ARG A 440 8.42 -1.42 6.44
C ARG A 440 9.71 -1.01 7.14
N ARG A 441 10.13 -1.82 8.12
CA ARG A 441 11.43 -1.64 8.74
C ARG A 441 12.54 -1.93 7.72
N VAL A 442 13.50 -1.04 7.66
CA VAL A 442 14.75 -1.18 6.91
C VAL A 442 15.92 -0.99 7.87
N THR A 443 17.08 -1.52 7.54
CA THR A 443 18.31 -1.23 8.30
C THR A 443 18.92 0.05 7.73
N PRO A 444 19.10 1.13 8.51
CA PRO A 444 19.74 2.35 8.03
C PRO A 444 21.08 2.05 7.36
N LEU A 445 21.35 2.65 6.20
CA LEU A 445 22.50 2.30 5.38
C LEU A 445 23.83 2.56 6.09
N ASN A 446 23.94 3.63 6.87
CA ASN A 446 25.12 3.91 7.70
C ASN A 446 25.36 2.85 8.77
N ILE A 447 24.33 2.23 9.31
CA ILE A 447 24.45 1.10 10.27
C ILE A 447 24.80 -0.17 9.50
N TYR A 448 24.10 -0.45 8.41
CA TYR A 448 24.35 -1.64 7.59
C TYR A 448 25.80 -1.73 7.11
N LEU A 449 26.35 -0.64 6.58
CA LEU A 449 27.73 -0.60 6.09
C LEU A 449 28.79 -0.83 7.16
N ARG A 450 28.49 -0.52 8.42
CA ARG A 450 29.40 -0.76 9.54
C ARG A 450 29.45 -2.24 9.93
N ASP A 451 28.33 -2.96 9.79
CA ASP A 451 28.16 -4.31 10.32
C ASP A 451 28.24 -5.39 9.20
N ALA A 452 28.16 -5.00 7.92
CA ALA A 452 28.22 -5.88 6.75
C ALA A 452 29.67 -6.33 6.43
N ASP A 453 29.79 -7.48 5.79
CA ASP A 453 31.05 -7.88 5.15
C ASP A 453 31.36 -7.01 3.91
N GLU A 454 32.58 -7.14 3.38
CA GLU A 454 33.06 -6.29 2.28
C GLU A 454 32.23 -6.44 1.00
N ASP A 455 31.79 -7.66 0.65
CA ASP A 455 31.00 -7.92 -0.55
C ASP A 455 29.59 -7.34 -0.41
N ALA A 456 28.94 -7.55 0.74
CA ALA A 456 27.63 -6.99 1.06
C ALA A 456 27.66 -5.46 1.12
N ALA A 457 28.67 -4.88 1.77
CA ALA A 457 28.86 -3.43 1.83
C ALA A 457 29.06 -2.84 0.42
N ARG A 458 29.90 -3.45 -0.40
CA ARG A 458 30.11 -3.03 -1.80
C ARG A 458 28.83 -3.09 -2.61
N ALA A 459 28.05 -4.18 -2.49
CA ALA A 459 26.79 -4.33 -3.18
C ALA A 459 25.79 -3.24 -2.76
N ALA A 460 25.69 -2.95 -1.46
CA ALA A 460 24.81 -1.91 -0.94
C ALA A 460 25.21 -0.51 -1.42
N VAL A 461 26.49 -0.17 -1.47
CA VAL A 461 26.98 1.14 -1.99
C VAL A 461 26.67 1.27 -3.49
N LEU A 462 26.85 0.20 -4.27
CA LEU A 462 26.48 0.21 -5.70
C LEU A 462 24.97 0.39 -5.88
N ASP A 463 24.15 -0.27 -5.07
CA ASP A 463 22.70 -0.15 -5.15
C ASP A 463 22.20 1.21 -4.61
N TYR A 464 22.91 1.84 -3.66
CA TYR A 464 22.68 3.21 -3.25
C TYR A 464 22.87 4.18 -4.43
N GLY A 465 23.97 4.05 -5.19
CA GLY A 465 24.19 4.82 -6.41
C GLY A 465 23.09 4.59 -7.45
N ASN A 466 22.60 3.34 -7.60
CA ASN A 466 21.48 3.02 -8.46
C ASN A 466 20.17 3.65 -7.93
N ALA A 467 19.95 3.68 -6.62
CA ALA A 467 18.78 4.31 -6.02
C ALA A 467 18.71 5.81 -6.36
N ILE A 468 19.82 6.53 -6.27
CA ILE A 468 19.93 7.94 -6.66
C ILE A 468 19.60 8.12 -8.15
N LYS A 469 20.16 7.27 -9.03
CA LYS A 469 19.89 7.33 -10.46
C LYS A 469 18.43 7.05 -10.80
N ASP A 470 17.83 6.04 -10.15
CA ASP A 470 16.43 5.66 -10.35
C ASP A 470 15.49 6.80 -9.92
N LEU A 471 15.76 7.43 -8.77
CA LEU A 471 15.00 8.58 -8.26
C LEU A 471 15.15 9.80 -9.18
N ALA A 472 16.36 10.11 -9.62
CA ALA A 472 16.62 11.20 -10.55
C ALA A 472 15.90 10.97 -11.90
N ALA A 473 15.88 9.74 -12.42
CA ALA A 473 15.14 9.40 -13.64
C ALA A 473 13.60 9.53 -13.47
N ALA A 474 13.11 9.50 -12.24
CA ALA A 474 11.71 9.76 -11.89
C ALA A 474 11.43 11.24 -11.52
N ASP A 475 12.38 12.13 -11.74
CA ASP A 475 12.31 13.55 -11.39
C ASP A 475 12.17 13.77 -9.86
N ILE A 476 12.81 12.92 -9.04
CA ILE A 476 12.81 13.01 -7.58
C ILE A 476 14.22 13.30 -7.08
N PHE A 477 14.35 14.32 -6.25
CA PHE A 477 15.57 14.67 -5.52
C PHE A 477 15.34 14.48 -4.02
N THR A 478 16.27 13.81 -3.33
CA THR A 478 16.10 13.41 -1.92
C THR A 478 16.64 14.43 -0.92
N GLY A 479 17.12 15.56 -1.37
CA GLY A 479 17.73 16.58 -0.51
C GLY A 479 19.20 16.25 -0.20
N ASP A 480 19.52 16.04 1.06
CA ASP A 480 20.91 15.94 1.54
C ASP A 480 21.63 14.61 1.19
N MET A 481 20.95 13.63 0.64
CA MET A 481 21.49 12.32 0.25
C MET A 481 22.33 11.60 1.32
N LEU A 482 22.14 11.88 2.61
CA LEU A 482 22.88 11.25 3.67
C LEU A 482 22.60 9.74 3.75
N LEU A 483 23.62 8.94 4.02
CA LEU A 483 23.49 7.49 4.15
C LEU A 483 22.44 7.08 5.20
N LYS A 484 22.25 7.86 6.26
CA LYS A 484 21.24 7.63 7.30
C LYS A 484 19.80 7.83 6.83
N ASN A 485 19.56 8.47 5.68
CA ASN A 485 18.24 8.70 5.10
C ASN A 485 17.83 7.57 4.13
N PHE A 486 18.75 6.66 3.87
CA PHE A 486 18.55 5.44 3.08
C PHE A 486 18.65 4.22 3.97
N GLY A 487 18.01 3.13 3.54
CA GLY A 487 18.05 1.88 4.26
C GLY A 487 18.07 0.68 3.35
N VAL A 488 18.68 -0.40 3.84
CA VAL A 488 18.73 -1.68 3.15
C VAL A 488 17.52 -2.51 3.55
N THR A 489 16.77 -2.95 2.56
CA THR A 489 15.64 -3.88 2.76
C THR A 489 16.14 -5.31 2.95
N ARG A 490 15.28 -6.21 3.41
CA ARG A 490 15.60 -7.65 3.53
C ARG A 490 16.01 -8.33 2.20
N ASN A 491 15.75 -7.69 1.06
CA ASN A 491 16.09 -8.19 -0.27
C ASN A 491 17.31 -7.44 -0.82
N ASP A 492 18.15 -6.91 0.05
CA ASP A 492 19.41 -6.20 -0.24
C ASP A 492 19.24 -4.99 -1.18
N ARG A 493 18.03 -4.41 -1.21
CA ARG A 493 17.73 -3.24 -2.01
C ARG A 493 17.81 -1.98 -1.15
N VAL A 494 18.50 -0.97 -1.64
CA VAL A 494 18.61 0.34 -0.99
C VAL A 494 17.42 1.22 -1.41
N ILE A 495 16.74 1.78 -0.40
CA ILE A 495 15.61 2.70 -0.60
C ILE A 495 15.75 3.90 0.33
N CYS A 496 15.24 5.06 -0.09
CA CYS A 496 15.11 6.24 0.76
C CYS A 496 13.88 6.10 1.66
N TYR A 497 14.00 6.45 2.94
CA TYR A 497 12.90 6.41 3.92
C TYR A 497 12.73 7.73 4.68
N ASP A 498 13.56 8.73 4.43
CA ASP A 498 13.40 10.08 4.97
C ASP A 498 12.91 11.02 3.87
N TYR A 499 11.77 11.67 4.11
CA TYR A 499 11.07 12.45 3.10
C TYR A 499 11.06 13.95 3.38
N ASP A 500 11.71 14.40 4.43
CA ASP A 500 11.62 15.78 4.90
C ASP A 500 12.00 16.82 3.83
N GLU A 501 12.94 16.46 2.97
CA GLU A 501 13.53 17.36 1.96
C GLU A 501 13.26 16.94 0.52
N LEU A 502 12.39 15.95 0.28
CA LEU A 502 12.04 15.51 -1.07
C LEU A 502 11.46 16.68 -1.89
N CYS A 503 11.94 16.82 -3.14
CA CYS A 503 11.40 17.77 -4.11
C CYS A 503 11.54 17.21 -5.53
N LEU A 504 11.05 17.93 -6.53
CA LEU A 504 11.30 17.59 -7.92
C LEU A 504 12.74 17.97 -8.29
N LEU A 505 13.45 17.06 -8.96
CA LEU A 505 14.79 17.36 -9.47
C LEU A 505 14.76 18.51 -10.47
N SER A 506 13.68 18.64 -11.25
CA SER A 506 13.46 19.74 -12.19
C SER A 506 13.26 21.11 -11.52
N GLU A 507 12.95 21.16 -10.22
CA GLU A 507 12.86 22.39 -9.43
C GLU A 507 14.20 22.79 -8.82
N CYS A 508 15.19 21.88 -8.76
CA CYS A 508 16.49 22.13 -8.17
C CYS A 508 17.36 23.06 -9.03
N ILE A 509 18.05 23.96 -8.37
CA ILE A 509 18.99 24.91 -8.96
C ILE A 509 20.41 24.51 -8.55
N PHE A 510 21.11 23.82 -9.46
CA PHE A 510 22.50 23.41 -9.21
C PHE A 510 23.44 24.59 -9.35
N ARG A 511 24.15 24.91 -8.27
CA ARG A 511 25.10 26.02 -8.17
C ARG A 511 26.44 25.54 -7.65
N ARG A 512 27.48 26.30 -7.92
CA ARG A 512 28.78 26.14 -7.27
C ARG A 512 28.86 27.02 -6.04
N ILE A 513 29.54 26.55 -5.00
CA ILE A 513 29.86 27.35 -3.82
C ILE A 513 30.77 28.48 -4.26
N PRO A 514 30.38 29.76 -4.06
CA PRO A 514 31.25 30.89 -4.39
C PRO A 514 32.52 30.86 -3.52
N PRO A 515 33.71 31.17 -4.07
CA PRO A 515 34.91 31.24 -3.25
C PRO A 515 34.78 32.37 -2.20
N PRO A 516 35.26 32.16 -0.97
CA PRO A 516 35.24 33.20 0.06
C PRO A 516 36.08 34.39 -0.40
N THR A 517 35.64 35.61 -0.08
CA THR A 517 36.31 36.85 -0.43
C THR A 517 37.15 37.41 0.72
N SER A 518 37.01 36.85 1.93
CA SER A 518 37.77 37.21 3.13
C SER A 518 38.08 35.99 4.00
N ILE A 519 39.05 36.10 4.88
CA ILE A 519 39.41 35.07 5.86
C ILE A 519 38.24 34.82 6.83
N GLU A 520 37.47 35.87 7.14
CA GLU A 520 36.30 35.78 8.02
C GLU A 520 35.18 34.91 7.40
N GLU A 521 34.99 35.06 6.09
CA GLU A 521 34.05 34.20 5.32
C GLU A 521 34.52 32.75 5.26
N GLU A 522 35.82 32.51 5.06
CA GLU A 522 36.40 31.17 4.99
C GLU A 522 36.23 30.38 6.29
N PHE A 523 36.26 31.04 7.45
CA PHE A 523 36.08 30.43 8.76
C PHE A 523 34.67 30.62 9.35
N SER A 524 33.73 31.16 8.58
CA SER A 524 32.35 31.35 9.02
C SER A 524 31.63 30.00 9.18
N ALA A 525 30.90 29.86 10.27
CA ALA A 525 30.00 28.73 10.47
C ALA A 525 28.68 28.84 9.70
N GLU A 526 28.39 30.01 9.13
CA GLU A 526 27.23 30.29 8.30
C GLU A 526 27.65 30.55 6.86
N PRO A 527 26.82 30.15 5.86
CA PRO A 527 27.12 30.47 4.46
C PRO A 527 27.28 31.97 4.22
N TRP A 528 28.40 32.39 3.62
CA TRP A 528 28.69 33.79 3.26
C TRP A 528 27.96 34.26 1.97
N PHE A 529 27.12 33.37 1.40
CA PHE A 529 26.36 33.62 0.19
C PHE A 529 24.89 33.27 0.42
N HIS A 530 24.03 33.82 -0.42
CA HIS A 530 22.62 33.55 -0.35
C HIS A 530 22.34 32.12 -0.81
N VAL A 531 21.64 31.35 0.03
CA VAL A 531 21.12 30.01 -0.26
C VAL A 531 19.61 30.09 -0.45
N GLY A 532 19.16 29.82 -1.67
CA GLY A 532 17.72 29.72 -2.00
C GLY A 532 17.13 28.35 -1.61
N GLU A 533 15.81 28.27 -1.54
CA GLU A 533 15.07 27.08 -1.11
C GLU A 533 15.38 25.83 -1.96
N HIS A 534 15.69 26.00 -3.25
CA HIS A 534 15.98 24.92 -4.19
C HIS A 534 17.44 24.87 -4.65
N ASP A 535 18.31 25.62 -4.02
CA ASP A 535 19.74 25.61 -4.35
C ASP A 535 20.39 24.29 -3.91
N VAL A 536 21.14 23.67 -4.80
CA VAL A 536 21.89 22.43 -4.57
C VAL A 536 23.37 22.68 -4.89
N PHE A 537 24.23 22.36 -3.96
CA PHE A 537 25.68 22.51 -4.07
C PHE A 537 26.34 21.13 -4.13
N PRO A 538 26.65 20.57 -5.33
CA PRO A 538 27.19 19.22 -5.47
C PRO A 538 28.53 18.99 -4.75
N GLU A 539 29.28 20.04 -4.50
CA GLU A 539 30.55 19.97 -3.77
C GLU A 539 30.37 19.48 -2.34
N GLU A 540 29.24 19.77 -1.71
CA GLU A 540 28.95 19.31 -0.37
C GLU A 540 28.74 17.79 -0.28
N PHE A 541 28.26 17.18 -1.35
CA PHE A 541 28.07 15.71 -1.38
C PHE A 541 29.40 14.97 -1.21
N GLN A 542 30.51 15.53 -1.69
CA GLN A 542 31.84 14.90 -1.54
C GLN A 542 32.32 14.86 -0.08
N ALA A 543 31.80 15.73 0.77
CA ALA A 543 32.14 15.74 2.19
C ALA A 543 31.39 14.66 2.98
N PHE A 544 30.26 14.16 2.47
CA PHE A 544 29.36 13.22 3.17
C PHE A 544 29.26 11.83 2.51
N LEU A 545 29.78 11.66 1.30
CA LEU A 545 29.82 10.42 0.52
C LEU A 545 31.26 9.91 0.38
#